data_0c4b2b78b74dc99dff9a67c86a121ff7
#
_entry.id   0c4b2b78b74dc99dff9a67c86a121ff7
#
_cell.length_a   1.000
_cell.length_b   1.000
_cell.length_c   1.000
_cell.angle_alpha   90.00
_cell.angle_beta   90.00
_cell.angle_gamma   90.00
#
_symmetry.space_group_name_H-M   'P 1'
#
loop_
_entity.id
_entity.type
_entity.pdbx_description
1 polymer ?
#
loop_
_entity_poly.entity_id
_entity_poly.type
_entity_poly.pdbx_seq_one_letter_code
_entity_poly.pdbx_strand_id
1 'polypeptide(L)'
;LASYSKSFQAVLMQAPVTRKCILGVDPGYSHGCKMAVVDPTGKVLRVAVVHPHGSKLGADAATKSALAIVEEFRVELVAIGNGTASRKTVEWIASLGKGLRYAVVEEAGSSVYSVSKLAVSELPDVAPECRSAVSIARRLQDPLSELTKIESSSVGVGMYQKDLAPAVLKKRADQIIEFCVSNIGVDVNTGAPHLLSHVAGIGPTLASAIVEHRDHNGPFKTRKDLLKVKRLGPKAFEQAAGFLVIADGDDKLDNTQVHPESYALARKILRASGVRERDLIPSRHDDVVARLVAMDQHDLAKQTGAPPQEVGAVVSLLCKPMRDPRSSLPQPVFRQGVLQLQDVEVGMRFTGTVRNVTDFGAFVEVGLKENGLVHRSKMRPGESLLPGDRVQVEADEVDIERGRLRLRLADSGDVSLGKRPKTEVSEEATAGGHTKRPRK
;
A
#
# COMPACT_ATOMS: atom_id res chain seq x y z
N LEU A 1 9.32 18.60 4.76
CA LEU A 1 8.50 17.61 5.48
C LEU A 1 7.13 17.39 4.83
N ALA A 2 6.39 18.43 4.43
CA ALA A 2 5.07 18.27 3.83
C ALA A 2 5.10 17.43 2.52
N SER A 3 6.04 17.71 1.62
CA SER A 3 6.24 16.94 0.40
C SER A 3 6.59 15.47 0.69
N TYR A 4 7.55 15.24 1.61
CA TYR A 4 7.89 13.90 2.06
C TYR A 4 6.67 13.15 2.62
N SER A 5 5.87 13.82 3.45
CA SER A 5 4.67 13.20 4.04
C SER A 5 3.68 12.74 2.98
N LYS A 6 3.40 13.59 1.99
CA LYS A 6 2.49 13.27 0.89
C LYS A 6 3.01 12.09 0.04
N SER A 7 4.30 12.13 -0.31
CA SER A 7 4.92 11.06 -1.10
C SER A 7 4.96 9.74 -0.35
N PHE A 8 5.35 9.76 0.93
CA PHE A 8 5.41 8.55 1.75
C PHE A 8 4.02 7.94 1.97
N GLN A 9 3.04 8.75 2.32
CA GLN A 9 1.64 8.31 2.42
C GLN A 9 1.14 7.72 1.09
N ALA A 10 1.46 8.35 -0.04
CA ALA A 10 1.06 7.88 -1.35
C ALA A 10 1.61 6.49 -1.68
N VAL A 11 2.86 6.21 -1.30
CA VAL A 11 3.49 4.91 -1.52
C VAL A 11 2.90 3.84 -0.60
N LEU A 12 2.66 4.16 0.68
CA LEU A 12 2.04 3.24 1.65
C LEU A 12 0.60 2.88 1.27
N MET A 13 -0.13 3.83 0.70
CA MET A 13 -1.55 3.69 0.35
C MET A 13 -1.78 3.19 -1.08
N GLN A 14 -0.79 2.60 -1.73
CA GLN A 14 -1.00 1.96 -3.03
C GLN A 14 -1.93 0.75 -2.92
N ALA A 15 -2.64 0.46 -4.03
CA ALA A 15 -3.54 -0.68 -4.10
C ALA A 15 -2.78 -2.00 -3.89
N PRO A 16 -3.19 -2.85 -2.95
CA PRO A 16 -2.60 -4.16 -2.74
C PRO A 16 -3.03 -5.14 -3.84
N VAL A 17 -2.15 -6.05 -4.21
CA VAL A 17 -2.45 -7.16 -5.14
C VAL A 17 -2.66 -8.43 -4.32
N THR A 18 -3.84 -8.56 -3.76
CA THR A 18 -4.18 -9.67 -2.86
C THR A 18 -4.48 -10.97 -3.60
N ARG A 19 -4.37 -12.09 -2.88
CA ARG A 19 -4.81 -13.44 -3.33
C ARG A 19 -4.11 -13.95 -4.58
N LYS A 20 -2.85 -13.52 -4.82
CA LYS A 20 -2.04 -13.94 -5.97
C LYS A 20 -0.74 -14.61 -5.51
N CYS A 21 -0.34 -15.66 -6.25
CA CYS A 21 0.99 -16.22 -6.15
C CYS A 21 1.94 -15.33 -6.96
N ILE A 22 2.97 -14.78 -6.31
CA ILE A 22 3.86 -13.78 -6.89
C ILE A 22 5.31 -14.28 -6.84
N LEU A 23 6.00 -14.13 -7.98
CA LEU A 23 7.45 -14.30 -8.05
C LEU A 23 8.13 -12.94 -7.88
N GLY A 24 8.81 -12.73 -6.76
CA GLY A 24 9.69 -11.58 -6.57
C GLY A 24 11.06 -11.84 -7.20
N VAL A 25 11.56 -10.84 -7.90
CA VAL A 25 12.90 -10.87 -8.51
C VAL A 25 13.67 -9.64 -8.07
N ASP A 26 14.77 -9.86 -7.36
CA ASP A 26 15.75 -8.83 -7.02
C ASP A 26 16.85 -8.86 -8.10
N PRO A 27 16.94 -7.84 -8.98
CA PRO A 27 17.84 -7.82 -10.11
C PRO A 27 19.31 -7.74 -9.69
N GLY A 28 20.20 -8.48 -10.36
CA GLY A 28 21.63 -8.40 -10.09
C GLY A 28 22.47 -8.95 -11.24
N TYR A 29 23.61 -8.29 -11.52
CA TYR A 29 24.55 -8.74 -12.53
C TYR A 29 25.52 -9.80 -11.97
N SER A 30 26.40 -9.40 -11.06
CA SER A 30 27.52 -10.22 -10.58
C SER A 30 27.08 -11.37 -9.67
N HIS A 31 26.13 -11.09 -8.77
CA HIS A 31 25.62 -12.06 -7.78
C HIS A 31 24.34 -12.74 -8.24
N GLY A 32 23.97 -12.60 -9.52
CA GLY A 32 22.77 -13.16 -10.08
C GLY A 32 21.48 -12.45 -9.62
N CYS A 33 20.37 -12.81 -10.26
CA CYS A 33 19.04 -12.40 -9.84
C CYS A 33 18.54 -13.36 -8.75
N LYS A 34 18.12 -12.79 -7.61
CA LYS A 34 17.51 -13.56 -6.53
C LYS A 34 16.03 -13.63 -6.79
N MET A 35 15.48 -14.82 -6.67
CA MET A 35 14.06 -15.08 -6.90
C MET A 35 13.43 -15.66 -5.64
N ALA A 36 12.20 -15.25 -5.36
CA ALA A 36 11.39 -15.79 -4.28
C ALA A 36 9.93 -15.91 -4.70
N VAL A 37 9.34 -17.07 -4.55
CA VAL A 37 7.90 -17.27 -4.73
C VAL A 37 7.21 -17.10 -3.40
N VAL A 38 6.18 -16.27 -3.38
CA VAL A 38 5.27 -16.12 -2.23
C VAL A 38 3.86 -16.53 -2.61
N ASP A 39 3.20 -17.25 -1.71
CA ASP A 39 1.81 -17.64 -1.86
C ASP A 39 0.84 -16.44 -1.64
N PRO A 40 -0.48 -16.61 -1.85
CA PRO A 40 -1.46 -15.56 -1.61
C PRO A 40 -1.48 -14.96 -0.20
N THR A 41 -0.86 -15.62 0.79
CA THR A 41 -0.76 -15.14 2.19
C THR A 41 0.57 -14.46 2.49
N GLY A 42 1.50 -14.44 1.53
CA GLY A 42 2.85 -13.90 1.70
C GLY A 42 3.86 -14.90 2.27
N LYS A 43 3.47 -16.19 2.44
CA LYS A 43 4.39 -17.26 2.85
C LYS A 43 5.36 -17.59 1.72
N VAL A 44 6.63 -17.75 2.06
CA VAL A 44 7.66 -18.15 1.08
C VAL A 44 7.51 -19.62 0.74
N LEU A 45 7.39 -19.94 -0.55
CA LEU A 45 7.29 -21.29 -1.07
C LEU A 45 8.63 -21.78 -1.62
N ARG A 46 9.38 -20.93 -2.30
CA ARG A 46 10.64 -21.25 -2.94
C ARG A 46 11.53 -20.03 -3.05
N VAL A 47 12.85 -20.24 -2.92
CA VAL A 47 13.87 -19.25 -3.26
C VAL A 47 14.88 -19.85 -4.22
N ALA A 48 15.46 -19.03 -5.09
CA ALA A 48 16.51 -19.44 -6.02
C ALA A 48 17.40 -18.25 -6.39
N VAL A 49 18.62 -18.52 -6.80
CA VAL A 49 19.52 -17.54 -7.41
C VAL A 49 19.83 -18.02 -8.83
N VAL A 50 19.66 -17.15 -9.81
CA VAL A 50 19.88 -17.45 -11.23
C VAL A 50 20.72 -16.37 -11.90
N HIS A 51 21.42 -16.73 -12.95
CA HIS A 51 22.37 -15.82 -13.65
C HIS A 51 21.95 -15.60 -15.13
N PRO A 52 20.85 -14.83 -15.38
CA PRO A 52 20.35 -14.62 -16.74
C PRO A 52 21.21 -13.65 -17.55
N HIS A 53 22.10 -12.87 -16.91
CA HIS A 53 22.86 -11.78 -17.54
C HIS A 53 24.33 -12.12 -17.82
N GLY A 54 24.70 -13.38 -17.68
CA GLY A 54 26.07 -13.85 -17.88
C GLY A 54 26.31 -14.52 -19.24
N SER A 55 26.95 -15.70 -19.21
CA SER A 55 27.15 -16.51 -20.40
C SER A 55 25.81 -17.05 -20.95
N LYS A 56 25.81 -17.41 -22.24
CA LYS A 56 24.62 -18.02 -22.88
C LYS A 56 24.15 -19.27 -22.14
N LEU A 57 25.07 -20.13 -21.72
CA LEU A 57 24.75 -21.34 -20.95
C LEU A 57 24.08 -21.01 -19.61
N GLY A 58 24.56 -19.95 -18.90
CA GLY A 58 23.95 -19.47 -17.67
C GLY A 58 22.56 -18.90 -17.89
N ALA A 59 22.35 -18.15 -18.97
CA ALA A 59 21.06 -17.60 -19.33
C ALA A 59 20.03 -18.69 -19.67
N ASP A 60 20.44 -19.73 -20.41
CA ASP A 60 19.56 -20.87 -20.73
C ASP A 60 19.19 -21.66 -19.45
N ALA A 61 20.14 -21.89 -18.57
CA ALA A 61 19.90 -22.55 -17.28
C ALA A 61 18.96 -21.70 -16.37
N ALA A 62 19.17 -20.39 -16.34
CA ALA A 62 18.31 -19.45 -15.61
C ALA A 62 16.87 -19.46 -16.13
N THR A 63 16.72 -19.46 -17.46
CA THR A 63 15.42 -19.52 -18.14
C THR A 63 14.70 -20.81 -17.80
N LYS A 64 15.38 -21.95 -17.89
CA LYS A 64 14.80 -23.26 -17.54
C LYS A 64 14.36 -23.31 -16.08
N SER A 65 15.19 -22.82 -15.16
CA SER A 65 14.85 -22.77 -13.74
C SER A 65 13.66 -21.86 -13.45
N ALA A 66 13.62 -20.67 -14.05
CA ALA A 66 12.50 -19.74 -13.88
C ALA A 66 11.19 -20.31 -14.40
N LEU A 67 11.18 -20.94 -15.58
CA LEU A 67 10.00 -21.57 -16.15
C LEU A 67 9.50 -22.73 -15.29
N ALA A 68 10.41 -23.57 -14.76
CA ALA A 68 10.04 -24.65 -13.86
C ALA A 68 9.34 -24.12 -12.59
N ILE A 69 9.91 -23.05 -11.98
CA ILE A 69 9.32 -22.40 -10.81
C ILE A 69 7.93 -21.82 -11.13
N VAL A 70 7.80 -21.13 -12.26
CA VAL A 70 6.52 -20.53 -12.68
C VAL A 70 5.45 -21.60 -12.85
N GLU A 71 5.77 -22.74 -13.43
CA GLU A 71 4.86 -23.86 -13.63
C GLU A 71 4.52 -24.58 -12.31
N GLU A 72 5.53 -24.92 -11.51
CA GLU A 72 5.39 -25.64 -10.25
C GLU A 72 4.43 -24.91 -9.30
N PHE A 73 4.62 -23.59 -9.14
CA PHE A 73 3.85 -22.80 -8.19
C PHE A 73 2.71 -22.01 -8.83
N ARG A 74 2.43 -22.21 -10.13
CA ARG A 74 1.39 -21.49 -10.87
C ARG A 74 1.48 -19.98 -10.64
N VAL A 75 2.68 -19.43 -10.81
CA VAL A 75 2.92 -18.00 -10.62
C VAL A 75 2.04 -17.17 -11.55
N GLU A 76 1.28 -16.24 -10.99
CA GLU A 76 0.37 -15.39 -11.75
C GLU A 76 0.99 -14.04 -12.15
N LEU A 77 1.91 -13.55 -11.33
CA LEU A 77 2.53 -12.24 -11.49
C LEU A 77 4.01 -12.28 -11.10
N VAL A 78 4.80 -11.44 -11.74
CA VAL A 78 6.22 -11.23 -11.40
C VAL A 78 6.41 -9.81 -10.90
N ALA A 79 6.98 -9.66 -9.70
CA ALA A 79 7.41 -8.39 -9.13
C ALA A 79 8.92 -8.25 -9.34
N ILE A 80 9.34 -7.24 -10.10
CA ILE A 80 10.76 -7.02 -10.44
C ILE A 80 11.23 -5.75 -9.73
N GLY A 81 12.30 -5.82 -8.96
CA GLY A 81 12.92 -4.64 -8.35
C GLY A 81 13.42 -3.64 -9.40
N ASN A 82 13.42 -2.34 -9.05
CA ASN A 82 13.87 -1.27 -9.97
C ASN A 82 15.35 -0.94 -9.88
N GLY A 83 16.18 -1.82 -9.34
CA GLY A 83 17.62 -1.65 -9.18
C GLY A 83 18.42 -1.71 -10.49
N THR A 84 19.74 -1.77 -10.33
CA THR A 84 20.70 -1.57 -11.43
C THR A 84 20.49 -2.49 -12.63
N ALA A 85 20.17 -3.77 -12.42
CA ALA A 85 19.95 -4.74 -13.50
C ALA A 85 18.48 -4.88 -13.92
N SER A 86 17.59 -4.04 -13.40
CA SER A 86 16.12 -4.17 -13.54
C SER A 86 15.69 -4.33 -15.00
N ARG A 87 16.19 -3.48 -15.88
CA ARG A 87 15.79 -3.50 -17.30
C ARG A 87 16.12 -4.83 -17.99
N LYS A 88 17.37 -5.31 -17.89
CA LYS A 88 17.74 -6.59 -18.48
C LYS A 88 16.97 -7.75 -17.85
N THR A 89 16.64 -7.64 -16.57
CA THR A 89 15.78 -8.61 -15.89
C THR A 89 14.35 -8.56 -16.42
N VAL A 90 13.81 -7.36 -16.69
CA VAL A 90 12.52 -7.20 -17.38
C VAL A 90 12.54 -7.82 -18.79
N GLU A 91 13.56 -7.54 -19.59
CA GLU A 91 13.74 -8.12 -20.92
C GLU A 91 13.79 -9.65 -20.86
N TRP A 92 14.54 -10.19 -19.91
CA TRP A 92 14.62 -11.63 -19.67
C TRP A 92 13.28 -12.24 -19.24
N ILE A 93 12.59 -11.67 -18.24
CA ILE A 93 11.27 -12.16 -17.77
C ILE A 93 10.24 -12.09 -18.91
N ALA A 94 10.23 -11.00 -19.69
CA ALA A 94 9.34 -10.86 -20.83
C ALA A 94 9.62 -11.91 -21.93
N SER A 95 10.90 -12.32 -22.10
CA SER A 95 11.29 -13.36 -23.06
C SER A 95 10.86 -14.78 -22.65
N LEU A 96 10.52 -15.01 -21.38
CA LEU A 96 10.00 -16.31 -20.92
C LEU A 96 8.65 -16.66 -21.57
N GLY A 97 7.92 -15.68 -22.08
CA GLY A 97 6.65 -15.87 -22.77
C GLY A 97 5.53 -16.31 -21.82
N LYS A 98 4.70 -17.28 -22.21
CA LYS A 98 3.60 -17.88 -21.44
C LYS A 98 2.57 -16.88 -20.89
N GLY A 99 2.50 -15.68 -21.45
CA GLY A 99 1.55 -14.66 -20.99
C GLY A 99 1.85 -14.12 -19.58
N LEU A 100 3.09 -14.30 -19.09
CA LEU A 100 3.51 -13.79 -17.78
C LEU A 100 3.37 -12.28 -17.73
N ARG A 101 2.65 -11.80 -16.71
CA ARG A 101 2.52 -10.39 -16.43
C ARG A 101 3.51 -9.99 -15.33
N TYR A 102 4.11 -8.83 -15.47
CA TYR A 102 5.05 -8.31 -14.49
C TYR A 102 4.73 -6.87 -14.10
N ALA A 103 5.21 -6.47 -12.94
CA ALA A 103 5.25 -5.09 -12.48
C ALA A 103 6.65 -4.76 -11.96
N VAL A 104 7.12 -3.54 -12.22
CA VAL A 104 8.36 -3.03 -11.63
C VAL A 104 8.02 -2.40 -10.28
N VAL A 105 8.68 -2.87 -9.24
CA VAL A 105 8.43 -2.49 -7.84
C VAL A 105 9.63 -1.72 -7.30
N GLU A 106 9.37 -0.66 -6.51
CA GLU A 106 10.41 0.07 -5.82
C GLU A 106 11.12 -0.85 -4.81
N GLU A 107 12.45 -1.02 -4.96
CA GLU A 107 13.22 -1.91 -4.09
C GLU A 107 13.95 -1.20 -2.96
N ALA A 108 13.89 0.15 -2.89
CA ALA A 108 14.59 0.92 -1.87
C ALA A 108 14.37 0.35 -0.47
N GLY A 109 15.46 0.16 0.28
CA GLY A 109 15.46 -0.41 1.61
C GLY A 109 15.27 -1.93 1.70
N SER A 110 15.06 -2.67 0.60
CA SER A 110 14.94 -4.13 0.64
C SER A 110 16.23 -4.82 1.14
N SER A 111 17.39 -4.29 0.76
CA SER A 111 18.69 -4.77 1.22
C SER A 111 18.88 -4.49 2.71
N VAL A 112 18.41 -3.35 3.23
CA VAL A 112 18.46 -3.03 4.67
C VAL A 112 17.55 -3.99 5.45
N TYR A 113 16.34 -4.22 4.94
CA TYR A 113 15.41 -5.19 5.54
C TYR A 113 16.03 -6.59 5.60
N SER A 114 16.69 -7.06 4.53
CA SER A 114 17.16 -8.44 4.40
C SER A 114 18.11 -8.89 5.53
N VAL A 115 18.85 -7.95 6.12
CA VAL A 115 19.77 -8.19 7.23
C VAL A 115 19.24 -7.74 8.60
N SER A 116 18.03 -7.21 8.64
CA SER A 116 17.41 -6.72 9.87
C SER A 116 17.04 -7.87 10.83
N LYS A 117 16.96 -7.57 12.12
CA LYS A 117 16.51 -8.54 13.14
C LYS A 117 15.10 -9.07 12.84
N LEU A 118 14.23 -8.22 12.29
CA LEU A 118 12.88 -8.59 11.90
C LEU A 118 12.91 -9.62 10.77
N ALA A 119 13.69 -9.38 9.71
CA ALA A 119 13.80 -10.32 8.59
C ALA A 119 14.41 -11.66 9.01
N VAL A 120 15.38 -11.65 9.94
CA VAL A 120 15.94 -12.89 10.52
C VAL A 120 14.88 -13.68 11.27
N SER A 121 14.03 -13.01 12.04
CA SER A 121 12.94 -13.65 12.79
C SER A 121 11.82 -14.16 11.90
N GLU A 122 11.44 -13.40 10.85
CA GLU A 122 10.35 -13.78 9.92
C GLU A 122 10.76 -14.86 8.91
N LEU A 123 12.03 -14.90 8.54
CA LEU A 123 12.58 -15.71 7.47
C LEU A 123 13.87 -16.44 7.91
N PRO A 124 13.82 -17.24 9.00
CA PRO A 124 15.01 -17.89 9.54
C PRO A 124 15.66 -18.86 8.53
N ASP A 125 14.85 -19.55 7.73
CA ASP A 125 15.27 -20.56 6.76
C ASP A 125 15.60 -19.99 5.37
N VAL A 126 15.48 -18.66 5.18
CA VAL A 126 15.77 -17.98 3.92
C VAL A 126 17.13 -17.31 3.99
N ALA A 127 18.00 -17.62 3.03
CA ALA A 127 19.30 -16.98 2.92
C ALA A 127 19.19 -15.45 2.84
N PRO A 128 20.03 -14.68 3.55
CA PRO A 128 19.93 -13.22 3.63
C PRO A 128 19.82 -12.52 2.28
N GLU A 129 20.57 -12.99 1.28
CA GLU A 129 20.55 -12.45 -0.08
C GLU A 129 19.22 -12.65 -0.80
N CYS A 130 18.44 -13.67 -0.43
CA CYS A 130 17.13 -13.94 -1.05
C CYS A 130 15.97 -13.22 -0.35
N ARG A 131 16.16 -12.68 0.86
CA ARG A 131 15.11 -11.98 1.61
C ARG A 131 14.66 -10.70 0.94
N SER A 132 15.54 -10.04 0.17
CA SER A 132 15.18 -8.88 -0.65
C SER A 132 14.14 -9.23 -1.71
N ALA A 133 14.29 -10.37 -2.40
CA ALA A 133 13.32 -10.84 -3.38
C ALA A 133 11.95 -11.17 -2.74
N VAL A 134 11.95 -11.72 -1.52
CA VAL A 134 10.72 -11.92 -0.73
C VAL A 134 10.04 -10.59 -0.46
N SER A 135 10.80 -9.59 0.00
CA SER A 135 10.28 -8.25 0.27
C SER A 135 9.69 -7.60 -0.98
N ILE A 136 10.36 -7.70 -2.14
CA ILE A 136 9.87 -7.18 -3.42
C ILE A 136 8.52 -7.83 -3.80
N ALA A 137 8.38 -9.15 -3.65
CA ALA A 137 7.12 -9.83 -3.90
C ALA A 137 5.99 -9.36 -2.97
N ARG A 138 6.28 -9.29 -1.66
CA ARG A 138 5.31 -8.86 -0.63
C ARG A 138 4.92 -7.40 -0.76
N ARG A 139 5.82 -6.51 -1.26
CA ARG A 139 5.47 -5.11 -1.57
C ARG A 139 4.41 -5.00 -2.65
N LEU A 140 4.40 -5.91 -3.62
CA LEU A 140 3.33 -5.95 -4.61
C LEU A 140 2.02 -6.48 -4.02
N GLN A 141 2.10 -7.44 -3.08
CA GLN A 141 0.92 -7.96 -2.39
C GLN A 141 0.29 -6.94 -1.45
N ASP A 142 1.09 -6.34 -0.57
CA ASP A 142 0.66 -5.30 0.37
C ASP A 142 1.79 -4.31 0.67
N PRO A 143 1.82 -3.16 -0.03
CA PRO A 143 2.83 -2.13 0.17
C PRO A 143 2.90 -1.62 1.61
N LEU A 144 1.75 -1.39 2.26
CA LEU A 144 1.73 -0.88 3.65
C LEU A 144 2.38 -1.89 4.60
N SER A 145 1.92 -3.13 4.57
CA SER A 145 2.42 -4.18 5.46
C SER A 145 3.92 -4.40 5.32
N GLU A 146 4.46 -4.33 4.12
CA GLU A 146 5.87 -4.59 3.88
C GLU A 146 6.75 -3.36 4.12
N LEU A 147 6.32 -2.17 3.68
CA LEU A 147 7.13 -0.95 3.83
C LEU A 147 7.23 -0.46 5.28
N THR A 148 6.26 -0.78 6.12
CA THR A 148 6.34 -0.48 7.57
C THR A 148 7.47 -1.23 8.28
N LYS A 149 7.98 -2.32 7.71
CA LYS A 149 9.12 -3.08 8.22
C LYS A 149 10.47 -2.40 7.98
N ILE A 150 10.49 -1.39 7.09
CA ILE A 150 11.71 -0.75 6.61
C ILE A 150 11.89 0.57 7.33
N GLU A 151 13.11 0.83 7.75
CA GLU A 151 13.44 2.12 8.34
C GLU A 151 13.13 3.26 7.35
N SER A 152 12.40 4.27 7.81
CA SER A 152 11.91 5.37 6.98
C SER A 152 12.99 6.13 6.22
N SER A 153 14.20 6.18 6.77
CA SER A 153 15.39 6.75 6.13
C SER A 153 15.83 5.98 4.87
N SER A 154 15.48 4.71 4.79
CA SER A 154 15.85 3.80 3.69
C SER A 154 14.77 3.68 2.61
N VAL A 155 13.58 4.22 2.84
CA VAL A 155 12.52 4.30 1.83
C VAL A 155 12.73 5.56 0.99
N GLY A 156 13.10 5.42 -0.27
CA GLY A 156 13.50 6.51 -1.16
C GLY A 156 12.30 7.32 -1.71
N VAL A 157 11.56 8.04 -0.87
CA VAL A 157 10.32 8.74 -1.28
C VAL A 157 10.44 10.26 -1.42
N GLY A 158 11.63 10.84 -1.25
CA GLY A 158 11.77 12.29 -1.33
C GLY A 158 13.14 12.74 -1.80
N MET A 159 13.19 13.68 -2.76
CA MET A 159 14.42 14.21 -3.32
C MET A 159 15.33 14.87 -2.26
N TYR A 160 14.72 15.52 -1.24
CA TYR A 160 15.41 16.22 -0.16
C TYR A 160 15.35 15.44 1.17
N GLN A 161 15.14 14.15 1.14
CA GLN A 161 15.05 13.32 2.35
C GLN A 161 16.35 13.37 3.17
N LYS A 162 17.51 13.42 2.50
CA LYS A 162 18.83 13.48 3.13
C LYS A 162 19.13 14.81 3.84
N ASP A 163 18.39 15.86 3.53
CA ASP A 163 18.56 17.19 4.14
C ASP A 163 17.81 17.30 5.48
N LEU A 164 17.02 16.30 5.83
CA LEU A 164 16.25 16.27 7.06
C LEU A 164 17.00 15.51 8.15
N ALA A 165 16.94 16.02 9.40
CA ALA A 165 17.50 15.33 10.55
C ALA A 165 16.80 13.95 10.71
N PRO A 166 17.56 12.83 10.88
CA PRO A 166 17.00 11.48 10.92
C PRO A 166 15.89 11.28 11.97
N ALA A 167 16.05 11.90 13.14
CA ALA A 167 15.05 11.83 14.22
C ALA A 167 13.72 12.50 13.84
N VAL A 168 13.77 13.63 13.13
CA VAL A 168 12.58 14.35 12.67
C VAL A 168 11.89 13.57 11.57
N LEU A 169 12.67 12.98 10.65
CA LEU A 169 12.17 12.13 9.57
C LEU A 169 11.47 10.90 10.15
N LYS A 170 12.13 10.21 11.08
CA LYS A 170 11.57 9.02 11.74
C LYS A 170 10.24 9.34 12.44
N LYS A 171 10.22 10.36 13.30
CA LYS A 171 9.00 10.77 14.01
C LYS A 171 7.86 11.06 13.03
N ARG A 172 8.16 11.73 11.91
CA ARG A 172 7.13 12.04 10.91
C ARG A 172 6.66 10.80 10.17
N ALA A 173 7.57 9.90 9.83
CA ALA A 173 7.21 8.62 9.20
C ALA A 173 6.33 7.76 10.09
N ASP A 174 6.67 7.64 11.40
CA ASP A 174 5.87 6.89 12.36
C ASP A 174 4.43 7.45 12.44
N GLN A 175 4.27 8.78 12.47
CA GLN A 175 2.95 9.43 12.44
C GLN A 175 2.17 9.13 11.15
N ILE A 176 2.84 9.08 9.99
CA ILE A 176 2.20 8.77 8.72
C ILE A 176 1.77 7.30 8.68
N ILE A 177 2.62 6.39 9.15
CA ILE A 177 2.29 4.97 9.24
C ILE A 177 1.08 4.76 10.15
N GLU A 178 1.10 5.33 11.36
CA GLU A 178 -0.02 5.26 12.29
C GLU A 178 -1.32 5.80 11.67
N PHE A 179 -1.25 6.92 10.97
CA PHE A 179 -2.39 7.49 10.24
C PHE A 179 -2.89 6.55 9.13
N CYS A 180 -2.00 5.96 8.33
CA CYS A 180 -2.38 5.03 7.26
C CYS A 180 -3.02 3.76 7.81
N VAL A 181 -2.42 3.19 8.85
CA VAL A 181 -2.90 1.98 9.53
C VAL A 181 -4.27 2.23 10.17
N SER A 182 -4.45 3.38 10.83
CA SER A 182 -5.74 3.77 11.43
C SER A 182 -6.84 3.99 10.39
N ASN A 183 -6.52 4.52 9.22
CA ASN A 183 -7.50 4.73 8.15
C ASN A 183 -7.96 3.42 7.49
N ILE A 184 -7.09 2.44 7.40
CA ILE A 184 -7.42 1.15 6.76
C ILE A 184 -8.11 0.23 7.76
N GLY A 185 -7.68 0.26 9.02
CA GLY A 185 -7.99 -0.76 10.02
C GLY A 185 -7.15 -2.02 9.81
N VAL A 186 -6.87 -2.73 10.88
CA VAL A 186 -6.08 -3.98 10.83
C VAL A 186 -6.94 -5.14 11.27
N ASP A 187 -7.04 -6.16 10.43
CA ASP A 187 -7.70 -7.40 10.83
C ASP A 187 -6.83 -8.13 11.86
N VAL A 188 -7.40 -8.37 13.04
CA VAL A 188 -6.72 -8.98 14.18
C VAL A 188 -6.30 -10.42 13.87
N ASN A 189 -7.09 -11.12 13.06
CA ASN A 189 -6.88 -12.53 12.74
C ASN A 189 -5.81 -12.73 11.67
N THR A 190 -5.57 -11.74 10.80
CA THR A 190 -4.59 -11.84 9.70
C THR A 190 -3.41 -10.88 9.84
N GLY A 191 -3.55 -9.81 10.64
CA GLY A 191 -2.53 -8.79 10.81
C GLY A 191 -1.21 -9.35 11.38
N ALA A 192 -0.09 -8.96 10.77
CA ALA A 192 1.24 -9.32 11.26
C ALA A 192 1.60 -8.50 12.51
N PRO A 193 2.46 -9.03 13.43
CA PRO A 193 2.79 -8.35 14.70
C PRO A 193 3.31 -6.92 14.50
N HIS A 194 4.18 -6.71 13.50
CA HIS A 194 4.74 -5.39 13.23
C HIS A 194 3.66 -4.39 12.77
N LEU A 195 2.68 -4.82 11.96
CA LEU A 195 1.58 -3.96 11.51
C LEU A 195 0.65 -3.62 12.67
N LEU A 196 0.30 -4.61 13.50
CA LEU A 196 -0.49 -4.41 14.72
C LEU A 196 0.18 -3.42 15.68
N SER A 197 1.52 -3.41 15.76
CA SER A 197 2.25 -2.49 16.65
C SER A 197 2.14 -1.00 16.28
N HIS A 198 1.65 -0.70 15.07
CA HIS A 198 1.36 0.67 14.62
C HIS A 198 -0.09 1.10 14.89
N VAL A 199 -0.92 0.21 15.45
CA VAL A 199 -2.27 0.57 15.89
C VAL A 199 -2.17 1.36 17.20
N ALA A 200 -2.90 2.47 17.31
CA ALA A 200 -2.95 3.28 18.52
C ALA A 200 -3.27 2.42 19.75
N GLY A 201 -2.51 2.56 20.81
CA GLY A 201 -2.65 1.75 22.04
C GLY A 201 -2.03 0.34 21.98
N ILE A 202 -1.52 -0.11 20.83
CA ILE A 202 -0.88 -1.41 20.67
C ILE A 202 0.63 -1.22 20.45
N GLY A 203 1.43 -1.48 21.47
CA GLY A 203 2.89 -1.54 21.31
C GLY A 203 3.37 -2.92 20.83
N PRO A 204 4.67 -3.07 20.51
CA PRO A 204 5.23 -4.32 19.98
C PRO A 204 4.96 -5.55 20.87
N THR A 205 5.00 -5.37 22.19
CA THR A 205 4.73 -6.45 23.14
C THR A 205 3.27 -6.91 23.12
N LEU A 206 2.31 -5.97 22.98
CA LEU A 206 0.89 -6.31 22.86
C LEU A 206 0.57 -6.93 21.50
N ALA A 207 1.18 -6.42 20.43
CA ALA A 207 1.05 -6.98 19.11
C ALA A 207 1.48 -8.46 19.06
N SER A 208 2.63 -8.79 19.66
CA SER A 208 3.09 -10.17 19.80
C SER A 208 2.15 -11.03 20.65
N ALA A 209 1.63 -10.48 21.74
CA ALA A 209 0.67 -11.21 22.61
C ALA A 209 -0.67 -11.47 21.91
N ILE A 210 -1.15 -10.57 21.06
CA ILE A 210 -2.36 -10.77 20.24
C ILE A 210 -2.15 -11.93 19.28
N VAL A 211 -1.02 -11.96 18.58
CA VAL A 211 -0.69 -13.04 17.63
C VAL A 211 -0.52 -14.37 18.35
N GLU A 212 0.23 -14.40 19.46
CA GLU A 212 0.39 -15.60 20.29
C GLU A 212 -0.97 -16.14 20.78
N HIS A 213 -1.87 -15.23 21.20
CA HIS A 213 -3.20 -15.61 21.68
C HIS A 213 -4.03 -16.29 20.57
N ARG A 214 -4.06 -15.70 19.35
CA ARG A 214 -4.83 -16.30 18.23
C ARG A 214 -4.24 -17.64 17.77
N ASP A 215 -2.92 -17.76 17.81
CA ASP A 215 -2.23 -19.00 17.38
C ASP A 215 -2.51 -20.17 18.35
N HIS A 216 -2.69 -19.87 19.66
CA HIS A 216 -2.96 -20.89 20.68
C HIS A 216 -4.47 -21.15 20.89
N ASN A 217 -5.30 -20.10 20.81
CA ASN A 217 -6.72 -20.18 21.20
C ASN A 217 -7.68 -20.13 19.98
N GLY A 218 -7.12 -19.99 18.78
CA GLY A 218 -7.89 -19.80 17.55
C GLY A 218 -8.26 -18.34 17.29
N PRO A 219 -8.95 -18.07 16.16
CA PRO A 219 -9.27 -16.72 15.73
C PRO A 219 -10.23 -16.02 16.69
N PHE A 220 -10.04 -14.71 16.84
CA PHE A 220 -10.96 -13.85 17.57
C PHE A 220 -12.32 -13.81 16.85
N LYS A 221 -13.40 -13.97 17.60
CA LYS A 221 -14.76 -13.89 17.11
C LYS A 221 -15.41 -12.54 17.32
N THR A 222 -15.01 -11.85 18.39
CA THR A 222 -15.49 -10.50 18.71
C THR A 222 -14.34 -9.63 19.18
N ARG A 223 -14.48 -8.30 19.03
CA ARG A 223 -13.52 -7.34 19.58
C ARG A 223 -13.35 -7.49 21.07
N LYS A 224 -14.42 -7.88 21.80
CA LYS A 224 -14.36 -8.10 23.25
C LYS A 224 -13.40 -9.24 23.64
N ASP A 225 -13.17 -10.19 22.75
CA ASP A 225 -12.24 -11.30 23.00
C ASP A 225 -10.80 -10.81 23.15
N LEU A 226 -10.47 -9.62 22.61
CA LEU A 226 -9.16 -8.98 22.80
C LEU A 226 -8.84 -8.73 24.29
N LEU A 227 -9.85 -8.51 25.14
CA LEU A 227 -9.65 -8.35 26.58
C LEU A 227 -9.14 -9.65 27.27
N LYS A 228 -9.19 -10.80 26.58
CA LYS A 228 -8.61 -12.07 27.07
C LYS A 228 -7.10 -12.15 26.80
N VAL A 229 -6.57 -11.25 25.98
CA VAL A 229 -5.14 -11.21 25.63
C VAL A 229 -4.33 -10.73 26.83
N LYS A 230 -3.28 -11.46 27.17
CA LYS A 230 -2.40 -11.12 28.29
C LYS A 230 -1.83 -9.69 28.11
N ARG A 231 -1.91 -8.87 29.15
CA ARG A 231 -1.45 -7.47 29.20
C ARG A 231 -2.28 -6.46 28.40
N LEU A 232 -3.31 -6.86 27.69
CA LEU A 232 -4.20 -5.95 27.01
C LEU A 232 -5.31 -5.53 28.00
N GLY A 233 -5.09 -4.39 28.64
CA GLY A 233 -6.04 -3.85 29.61
C GLY A 233 -7.13 -2.99 28.96
N PRO A 234 -8.18 -2.58 29.74
CA PRO A 234 -9.30 -1.80 29.23
C PRO A 234 -8.89 -0.52 28.50
N LYS A 235 -7.90 0.23 29.00
CA LYS A 235 -7.42 1.47 28.36
C LYS A 235 -6.80 1.22 26.97
N ALA A 236 -5.97 0.17 26.84
CA ALA A 236 -5.37 -0.17 25.55
C ALA A 236 -6.45 -0.67 24.57
N PHE A 237 -7.43 -1.42 25.06
CA PHE A 237 -8.58 -1.85 24.28
C PHE A 237 -9.39 -0.66 23.75
N GLU A 238 -9.75 0.27 24.64
CA GLU A 238 -10.48 1.50 24.29
C GLU A 238 -9.77 2.31 23.20
N GLN A 239 -8.44 2.47 23.29
CA GLN A 239 -7.66 3.19 22.28
C GLN A 239 -7.56 2.45 20.94
N ALA A 240 -7.51 1.13 20.96
CA ALA A 240 -7.24 0.32 19.76
C ALA A 240 -8.50 -0.17 19.05
N ALA A 241 -9.61 -0.35 19.77
CA ALA A 241 -10.78 -1.09 19.28
C ALA A 241 -11.40 -0.54 18.00
N GLY A 242 -11.35 0.78 17.77
CA GLY A 242 -11.86 1.39 16.54
C GLY A 242 -11.01 1.12 15.30
N PHE A 243 -9.76 0.71 15.47
CA PHE A 243 -8.79 0.47 14.39
C PHE A 243 -8.50 -1.02 14.14
N LEU A 244 -9.01 -1.88 15.00
CA LEU A 244 -8.91 -3.32 14.87
C LEU A 244 -10.22 -3.87 14.33
N VAL A 245 -10.19 -4.63 13.24
CA VAL A 245 -11.38 -5.22 12.63
C VAL A 245 -11.34 -6.74 12.71
N ILE A 246 -12.51 -7.37 12.66
CA ILE A 246 -12.68 -8.82 12.59
C ILE A 246 -13.65 -9.11 11.43
N ALA A 247 -13.09 -9.48 10.28
CA ALA A 247 -13.87 -9.64 9.04
C ALA A 247 -14.98 -10.71 9.16
N ASP A 248 -14.66 -11.84 9.76
CA ASP A 248 -15.55 -13.00 9.91
C ASP A 248 -16.09 -13.14 11.35
N GLY A 249 -16.20 -12.00 12.06
CA GLY A 249 -16.68 -11.97 13.45
C GLY A 249 -18.17 -12.26 13.60
N ASP A 250 -18.55 -12.63 14.82
CA ASP A 250 -19.95 -12.89 15.19
C ASP A 250 -20.77 -11.59 15.18
N ASP A 251 -20.18 -10.45 15.61
CA ASP A 251 -20.78 -9.13 15.53
C ASP A 251 -20.34 -8.44 14.24
N LYS A 252 -21.31 -8.09 13.38
CA LYS A 252 -21.02 -7.45 12.09
C LYS A 252 -20.46 -6.03 12.22
N LEU A 253 -20.70 -5.35 13.36
CA LEU A 253 -20.09 -4.06 13.65
C LEU A 253 -18.58 -4.18 13.91
N ASP A 254 -18.07 -5.36 14.29
CA ASP A 254 -16.65 -5.60 14.48
C ASP A 254 -15.86 -5.56 13.14
N ASN A 255 -16.55 -5.66 12.01
CA ASN A 255 -15.96 -5.45 10.68
C ASN A 255 -16.09 -3.99 10.18
N THR A 256 -16.44 -3.05 11.04
CA THR A 256 -16.55 -1.62 10.72
C THR A 256 -15.52 -0.83 11.51
N GLN A 257 -15.36 0.46 11.22
CA GLN A 257 -14.52 1.36 12.04
C GLN A 257 -15.31 2.01 13.19
N VAL A 258 -16.55 1.62 13.43
CA VAL A 258 -17.34 2.11 14.57
C VAL A 258 -16.72 1.58 15.86
N HIS A 259 -16.50 2.48 16.83
CA HIS A 259 -15.98 2.09 18.11
C HIS A 259 -17.02 1.31 18.94
N PRO A 260 -16.65 0.30 19.73
CA PRO A 260 -17.59 -0.51 20.52
C PRO A 260 -18.52 0.29 21.46
N GLU A 261 -18.06 1.43 21.97
CA GLU A 261 -18.89 2.34 22.77
C GLU A 261 -20.08 2.91 22.00
N SER A 262 -19.91 3.10 20.69
CA SER A 262 -20.93 3.64 19.80
C SER A 262 -21.86 2.56 19.19
N TYR A 263 -21.69 1.27 19.54
CA TYR A 263 -22.51 0.19 18.95
C TYR A 263 -23.99 0.34 19.26
N ALA A 264 -24.35 0.79 20.45
CA ALA A 264 -25.74 1.03 20.81
C ALA A 264 -26.37 2.09 19.91
N LEU A 265 -25.65 3.18 19.63
CA LEU A 265 -26.08 4.23 18.72
C LEU A 265 -26.12 3.76 17.28
N ALA A 266 -25.05 3.05 16.84
CA ALA A 266 -24.98 2.48 15.48
C ALA A 266 -26.17 1.56 15.18
N ARG A 267 -26.55 0.70 16.11
CA ARG A 267 -27.71 -0.17 15.98
C ARG A 267 -29.04 0.60 15.90
N LYS A 268 -29.18 1.70 16.63
CA LYS A 268 -30.35 2.57 16.53
C LYS A 268 -30.43 3.24 15.15
N ILE A 269 -29.29 3.75 14.64
CA ILE A 269 -29.18 4.37 13.31
C ILE A 269 -29.53 3.36 12.23
N LEU A 270 -28.98 2.15 12.27
CA LEU A 270 -29.27 1.10 11.30
C LEU A 270 -30.75 0.73 11.28
N ARG A 271 -31.40 0.60 12.45
CA ARG A 271 -32.84 0.34 12.53
C ARG A 271 -33.66 1.48 11.95
N ALA A 272 -33.33 2.72 12.27
CA ALA A 272 -34.01 3.90 11.75
C ALA A 272 -33.92 4.01 10.22
N SER A 273 -32.76 3.60 9.64
CA SER A 273 -32.52 3.57 8.20
C SER A 273 -33.06 2.33 7.49
N GLY A 274 -33.73 1.41 8.22
CA GLY A 274 -34.21 0.14 7.65
C GLY A 274 -33.08 -0.82 7.21
N VAL A 275 -31.86 -0.64 7.71
CA VAL A 275 -30.70 -1.50 7.46
C VAL A 275 -30.58 -2.51 8.59
N ARG A 276 -30.42 -3.80 8.23
CA ARG A 276 -30.21 -4.87 9.21
C ARG A 276 -28.71 -5.13 9.39
N GLU A 277 -28.26 -5.49 10.58
CA GLU A 277 -26.86 -5.80 10.86
C GLU A 277 -26.28 -6.85 9.89
N ARG A 278 -27.07 -7.84 9.47
CA ARG A 278 -26.68 -8.83 8.47
C ARG A 278 -26.42 -8.27 7.06
N ASP A 279 -26.87 -7.06 6.78
CA ASP A 279 -26.66 -6.37 5.51
C ASP A 279 -25.30 -5.63 5.52
N LEU A 280 -24.61 -5.55 6.69
CA LEU A 280 -23.27 -5.04 6.83
C LEU A 280 -22.23 -6.07 6.31
N ILE A 281 -22.23 -6.25 4.99
CA ILE A 281 -21.30 -7.10 4.25
C ILE A 281 -20.76 -6.35 3.02
N PRO A 282 -19.52 -6.64 2.57
CA PRO A 282 -18.92 -5.90 1.45
C PRO A 282 -19.77 -5.86 0.18
N SER A 283 -20.52 -6.92 -0.11
CA SER A 283 -21.36 -7.02 -1.32
C SER A 283 -22.62 -6.14 -1.29
N ARG A 284 -23.06 -5.67 -0.13
CA ARG A 284 -24.23 -4.79 0.06
C ARG A 284 -23.86 -3.40 0.56
N HIS A 285 -22.58 -3.10 0.63
CA HIS A 285 -22.10 -1.86 1.22
C HIS A 285 -22.70 -0.63 0.53
N ASP A 286 -22.73 -0.61 -0.79
CA ASP A 286 -23.26 0.53 -1.57
C ASP A 286 -24.76 0.78 -1.29
N ASP A 287 -25.57 -0.28 -1.13
CA ASP A 287 -26.97 -0.19 -0.73
C ASP A 287 -27.14 0.38 0.69
N VAL A 288 -26.26 -0.05 1.61
CA VAL A 288 -26.23 0.44 3.00
C VAL A 288 -25.89 1.93 3.01
N VAL A 289 -24.85 2.34 2.30
CA VAL A 289 -24.43 3.74 2.17
C VAL A 289 -25.54 4.59 1.59
N ALA A 290 -26.18 4.15 0.49
CA ALA A 290 -27.25 4.87 -0.15
C ALA A 290 -28.42 5.15 0.82
N ARG A 291 -28.80 4.16 1.64
CA ARG A 291 -29.86 4.31 2.64
C ARG A 291 -29.46 5.25 3.79
N LEU A 292 -28.22 5.15 4.28
CA LEU A 292 -27.73 6.00 5.36
C LEU A 292 -27.61 7.46 4.93
N VAL A 293 -27.12 7.71 3.71
CA VAL A 293 -26.95 9.07 3.16
C VAL A 293 -28.28 9.72 2.79
N ALA A 294 -29.30 8.93 2.44
CA ALA A 294 -30.65 9.44 2.13
C ALA A 294 -31.40 9.96 3.36
N MET A 295 -30.94 9.64 4.58
CA MET A 295 -31.58 10.09 5.82
C MET A 295 -31.04 11.45 6.27
N ASP A 296 -31.93 12.33 6.69
CA ASP A 296 -31.53 13.58 7.33
C ASP A 296 -30.93 13.32 8.71
N GLN A 297 -29.76 13.94 8.98
CA GLN A 297 -29.05 13.73 10.25
C GLN A 297 -29.81 14.26 11.47
N HIS A 298 -30.63 15.32 11.32
CA HIS A 298 -31.42 15.86 12.41
C HIS A 298 -32.60 14.94 12.74
N ASP A 299 -33.19 14.31 11.73
CA ASP A 299 -34.26 13.34 11.95
C ASP A 299 -33.75 12.05 12.58
N LEU A 300 -32.58 11.59 12.14
CA LEU A 300 -31.88 10.48 12.81
C LEU A 300 -31.55 10.82 14.27
N ALA A 301 -31.09 12.04 14.57
CA ALA A 301 -30.80 12.48 15.91
C ALA A 301 -32.06 12.47 16.80
N LYS A 302 -33.20 12.95 16.29
CA LYS A 302 -34.50 12.88 17.00
C LYS A 302 -34.92 11.43 17.26
N GLN A 303 -34.81 10.54 16.27
CA GLN A 303 -35.21 9.13 16.40
C GLN A 303 -34.31 8.33 17.33
N THR A 304 -33.00 8.63 17.34
CA THR A 304 -32.02 7.92 18.17
C THR A 304 -31.87 8.48 19.58
N GLY A 305 -32.30 9.74 19.77
CA GLY A 305 -32.10 10.47 21.03
C GLY A 305 -30.65 10.88 21.30
N ALA A 306 -29.82 10.95 20.28
CA ALA A 306 -28.41 11.30 20.37
C ALA A 306 -28.12 12.66 19.68
N PRO A 307 -27.03 13.37 20.08
CA PRO A 307 -26.65 14.61 19.43
C PRO A 307 -26.39 14.44 17.92
N PRO A 308 -26.80 15.41 17.08
CA PRO A 308 -26.60 15.32 15.62
C PRO A 308 -25.15 15.10 15.21
N GLN A 309 -24.20 15.67 15.94
CA GLN A 309 -22.75 15.49 15.71
C GLN A 309 -22.29 14.04 15.91
N GLU A 310 -22.76 13.39 16.98
CA GLU A 310 -22.44 11.97 17.23
C GLU A 310 -23.08 11.07 16.18
N VAL A 311 -24.34 11.35 15.81
CA VAL A 311 -25.03 10.63 14.74
C VAL A 311 -24.27 10.78 13.42
N GLY A 312 -23.88 12.00 13.04
CA GLY A 312 -23.10 12.26 11.84
C GLY A 312 -21.75 11.53 11.83
N ALA A 313 -21.05 11.51 12.96
CA ALA A 313 -19.80 10.77 13.11
C ALA A 313 -19.99 9.26 12.90
N VAL A 314 -21.00 8.67 13.56
CA VAL A 314 -21.28 7.22 13.43
C VAL A 314 -21.75 6.86 12.02
N VAL A 315 -22.61 7.67 11.39
CA VAL A 315 -23.02 7.48 9.99
C VAL A 315 -21.80 7.53 9.08
N SER A 316 -20.91 8.49 9.25
CA SER A 316 -19.67 8.59 8.47
C SER A 316 -18.79 7.34 8.61
N LEU A 317 -18.71 6.74 9.81
CA LEU A 317 -17.95 5.51 10.04
C LEU A 317 -18.63 4.26 9.44
N LEU A 318 -19.97 4.20 9.50
CA LEU A 318 -20.74 3.13 8.87
C LEU A 318 -20.68 3.18 7.33
N CYS A 319 -20.53 4.38 6.76
CA CYS A 319 -20.37 4.59 5.32
C CYS A 319 -18.94 4.28 4.82
N LYS A 320 -17.97 4.09 5.70
CA LYS A 320 -16.64 3.67 5.27
C LYS A 320 -16.65 2.24 4.73
N PRO A 321 -15.88 1.94 3.67
CA PRO A 321 -15.84 0.60 3.13
C PRO A 321 -15.47 -0.44 4.20
N MET A 322 -16.21 -1.54 4.27
CA MET A 322 -15.90 -2.69 5.13
C MET A 322 -14.75 -3.56 4.58
N ARG A 323 -14.21 -3.18 3.47
CA ARG A 323 -13.02 -3.75 2.83
C ARG A 323 -11.92 -2.72 2.85
N ASP A 324 -10.70 -3.17 2.69
CA ASP A 324 -9.56 -2.27 2.54
C ASP A 324 -9.86 -1.17 1.51
N PRO A 325 -9.88 0.12 1.91
CA PRO A 325 -10.22 1.21 1.00
C PRO A 325 -9.25 1.31 -0.19
N ARG A 326 -8.05 0.77 -0.07
CA ARG A 326 -7.06 0.69 -1.15
C ARG A 326 -7.49 -0.27 -2.28
N SER A 327 -8.40 -1.21 -2.01
CA SER A 327 -8.90 -2.16 -3.03
C SER A 327 -9.70 -1.49 -4.15
N SER A 328 -10.25 -0.29 -3.90
CA SER A 328 -10.93 0.53 -4.89
C SER A 328 -9.98 1.41 -5.72
N LEU A 329 -8.70 1.50 -5.32
CA LEU A 329 -7.71 2.25 -6.06
C LEU A 329 -7.27 1.50 -7.33
N PRO A 330 -6.76 2.22 -8.34
CA PRO A 330 -6.24 1.59 -9.54
C PRO A 330 -5.14 0.59 -9.20
N GLN A 331 -5.27 -0.63 -9.73
CA GLN A 331 -4.24 -1.66 -9.54
C GLN A 331 -2.92 -1.24 -10.20
N PRO A 332 -1.76 -1.73 -9.74
CA PRO A 332 -0.49 -1.52 -10.42
C PRO A 332 -0.57 -1.85 -11.92
N VAL A 333 0.21 -1.15 -12.73
CA VAL A 333 0.26 -1.42 -14.16
C VAL A 333 1.01 -2.73 -14.41
N PHE A 334 0.29 -3.75 -14.86
CA PHE A 334 0.87 -5.01 -15.28
C PHE A 334 1.18 -4.97 -16.78
N ARG A 335 2.38 -5.42 -17.13
CA ARG A 335 2.88 -5.41 -18.51
C ARG A 335 3.15 -6.81 -19.00
N GLN A 336 3.07 -6.98 -20.32
CA GLN A 336 3.51 -8.16 -21.05
C GLN A 336 4.43 -7.69 -22.18
N GLY A 337 5.59 -8.30 -22.33
CA GLY A 337 6.57 -7.89 -23.35
C GLY A 337 7.37 -6.63 -22.98
N VAL A 338 8.26 -6.23 -23.86
CA VAL A 338 9.12 -5.05 -23.70
C VAL A 338 8.78 -4.06 -24.80
N LEU A 339 8.47 -2.83 -24.41
CA LEU A 339 8.28 -1.73 -25.35
C LEU A 339 9.63 -0.99 -25.52
N GLN A 340 10.03 -0.73 -26.76
CA GLN A 340 11.20 0.07 -27.07
C GLN A 340 10.79 1.47 -27.53
N LEU A 341 11.67 2.46 -27.33
CA LEU A 341 11.37 3.85 -27.72
C LEU A 341 11.15 3.99 -29.23
N GLN A 342 11.78 3.11 -30.02
CA GLN A 342 11.63 3.04 -31.46
C GLN A 342 10.22 2.60 -31.91
N ASP A 343 9.49 1.91 -31.02
CA ASP A 343 8.13 1.43 -31.28
C ASP A 343 7.08 2.47 -30.90
N VAL A 344 7.51 3.63 -30.38
CA VAL A 344 6.60 4.67 -29.90
C VAL A 344 6.38 5.71 -30.98
N GLU A 345 5.13 5.90 -31.37
CA GLU A 345 4.69 6.95 -32.27
C GLU A 345 4.06 8.11 -31.46
N VAL A 346 4.21 9.34 -31.98
CA VAL A 346 3.53 10.52 -31.43
C VAL A 346 2.01 10.31 -31.48
N GLY A 347 1.33 10.59 -30.37
CA GLY A 347 -0.09 10.30 -30.21
C GLY A 347 -0.40 8.93 -29.60
N MET A 348 0.58 8.04 -29.45
CA MET A 348 0.37 6.75 -28.80
C MET A 348 0.04 6.94 -27.31
N ARG A 349 -1.00 6.23 -26.85
CA ARG A 349 -1.49 6.33 -25.47
C ARG A 349 -0.94 5.24 -24.58
N PHE A 350 -0.57 5.63 -23.38
CA PHE A 350 -0.03 4.72 -22.35
C PHE A 350 -0.75 4.90 -21.03
N THR A 351 -0.84 3.81 -20.29
CA THR A 351 -1.10 3.87 -18.86
C THR A 351 0.25 3.86 -18.13
N GLY A 352 0.60 4.95 -17.47
CA GLY A 352 1.85 5.09 -16.74
C GLY A 352 1.66 5.22 -15.24
N THR A 353 2.76 5.03 -14.51
CA THR A 353 2.84 5.28 -13.07
C THR A 353 3.80 6.44 -12.82
N VAL A 354 3.37 7.44 -12.06
CA VAL A 354 4.23 8.55 -11.66
C VAL A 354 5.31 8.05 -10.72
N ARG A 355 6.58 8.21 -11.09
CA ARG A 355 7.73 7.79 -10.29
C ARG A 355 8.31 8.90 -9.45
N ASN A 356 8.41 10.08 -10.03
CA ASN A 356 8.93 11.25 -9.34
C ASN A 356 8.23 12.51 -9.82
N VAL A 357 8.12 13.50 -8.93
CA VAL A 357 7.55 14.81 -9.23
C VAL A 357 8.56 15.88 -8.84
N THR A 358 8.87 16.75 -9.80
CA THR A 358 9.79 17.88 -9.66
C THR A 358 9.07 19.19 -9.90
N ASP A 359 9.75 20.32 -9.68
CA ASP A 359 9.17 21.65 -9.90
C ASP A 359 8.77 21.92 -11.37
N PHE A 360 9.44 21.25 -12.32
CA PHE A 360 9.21 21.42 -13.76
C PHE A 360 8.30 20.35 -14.38
N GLY A 361 7.95 19.29 -13.65
CA GLY A 361 7.07 18.25 -14.16
C GLY A 361 7.13 16.92 -13.43
N ALA A 362 6.40 15.94 -13.93
CA ALA A 362 6.34 14.58 -13.39
C ALA A 362 6.99 13.58 -14.35
N PHE A 363 7.82 12.72 -13.79
CA PHE A 363 8.38 11.56 -14.51
C PHE A 363 7.44 10.37 -14.38
N VAL A 364 6.99 9.89 -15.54
CA VAL A 364 6.01 8.81 -15.64
C VAL A 364 6.65 7.60 -16.31
N GLU A 365 6.60 6.48 -15.63
CA GLU A 365 7.03 5.20 -16.17
C GLU A 365 5.93 4.60 -17.04
N VAL A 366 6.21 4.45 -18.31
CA VAL A 366 5.28 3.90 -19.32
C VAL A 366 5.73 2.55 -19.88
N GLY A 367 6.79 1.95 -19.32
CA GLY A 367 7.34 0.66 -19.77
C GLY A 367 8.54 0.76 -20.68
N LEU A 368 9.01 1.96 -20.93
CA LEU A 368 10.23 2.24 -21.68
C LEU A 368 11.46 2.27 -20.77
N LYS A 369 12.64 2.33 -21.37
CA LYS A 369 13.93 2.44 -20.67
C LYS A 369 13.97 3.66 -19.78
N GLU A 370 13.61 4.79 -20.36
CA GLU A 370 13.59 6.08 -19.68
C GLU A 370 12.14 6.44 -19.33
N ASN A 371 11.98 7.09 -18.19
CA ASN A 371 10.67 7.61 -17.81
C ASN A 371 10.31 8.77 -18.75
N GLY A 372 9.08 8.79 -19.22
CA GLY A 372 8.57 9.93 -19.97
C GLY A 372 8.33 11.13 -19.03
N LEU A 373 8.57 12.34 -19.54
CA LEU A 373 8.35 13.58 -18.79
C LEU A 373 7.03 14.23 -19.18
N VAL A 374 6.11 14.35 -18.23
CA VAL A 374 4.97 15.27 -18.34
C VAL A 374 5.40 16.61 -17.78
N HIS A 375 5.67 17.59 -18.68
CA HIS A 375 6.08 18.92 -18.26
C HIS A 375 4.93 19.68 -17.59
N ARG A 376 5.22 20.54 -16.61
CA ARG A 376 4.21 21.29 -15.85
C ARG A 376 3.24 22.09 -16.71
N SER A 377 3.72 22.65 -17.85
CA SER A 377 2.87 23.37 -18.81
C SER A 377 1.82 22.51 -19.51
N LYS A 378 1.96 21.18 -19.48
CA LYS A 378 1.04 20.18 -20.06
C LYS A 378 0.11 19.56 -19.00
N MET A 379 0.16 20.05 -17.75
CA MET A 379 -0.77 19.72 -16.67
C MET A 379 -1.88 20.76 -16.61
N ARG A 380 -3.06 20.36 -16.13
CA ARG A 380 -4.18 21.31 -15.95
C ARG A 380 -3.91 22.23 -14.77
N PRO A 381 -4.37 23.49 -14.78
CA PRO A 381 -4.29 24.38 -13.64
C PRO A 381 -4.90 23.73 -12.38
N GLY A 382 -4.12 23.68 -11.29
CA GLY A 382 -4.55 23.06 -10.03
C GLY A 382 -4.42 21.55 -9.96
N GLU A 383 -3.95 20.87 -11.02
CA GLU A 383 -3.66 19.44 -11.00
C GLU A 383 -2.29 19.16 -10.40
N SER A 384 -2.23 18.34 -9.37
CA SER A 384 -0.98 17.88 -8.76
C SER A 384 -0.90 16.37 -8.83
N LEU A 385 0.18 15.88 -9.42
CA LEU A 385 0.51 14.45 -9.46
C LEU A 385 1.36 14.09 -8.24
N LEU A 386 1.19 12.87 -7.76
CA LEU A 386 1.97 12.30 -6.65
C LEU A 386 2.69 11.03 -7.11
N PRO A 387 3.87 10.71 -6.53
CA PRO A 387 4.51 9.42 -6.77
C PRO A 387 3.55 8.27 -6.47
N GLY A 388 3.48 7.31 -7.40
CA GLY A 388 2.55 6.20 -7.35
C GLY A 388 1.20 6.43 -8.02
N ASP A 389 0.88 7.66 -8.45
CA ASP A 389 -0.35 7.91 -9.20
C ASP A 389 -0.31 7.22 -10.56
N ARG A 390 -1.45 6.65 -10.93
CA ARG A 390 -1.66 6.07 -12.25
C ARG A 390 -2.29 7.10 -13.16
N VAL A 391 -1.65 7.34 -14.30
CA VAL A 391 -2.07 8.37 -15.25
C VAL A 391 -2.19 7.80 -16.67
N GLN A 392 -3.19 8.28 -17.39
CA GLN A 392 -3.24 8.09 -18.84
C GLN A 392 -2.45 9.22 -19.47
N VAL A 393 -1.45 8.85 -20.26
CA VAL A 393 -0.57 9.80 -20.95
C VAL A 393 -0.50 9.47 -22.43
N GLU A 394 -0.21 10.47 -23.21
CA GLU A 394 -0.04 10.36 -24.65
C GLU A 394 1.35 10.86 -25.04
N ALA A 395 2.03 10.19 -25.95
CA ALA A 395 3.32 10.62 -26.47
C ALA A 395 3.15 11.96 -27.21
N ASP A 396 3.81 13.01 -26.70
CA ASP A 396 3.79 14.35 -27.26
C ASP A 396 4.99 14.57 -28.21
N GLU A 397 6.17 14.05 -27.82
CA GLU A 397 7.40 14.11 -28.59
C GLU A 397 8.28 12.90 -28.27
N VAL A 398 8.85 12.28 -29.31
CA VAL A 398 9.75 11.13 -29.21
C VAL A 398 11.10 11.50 -29.79
N ASP A 399 12.13 11.58 -28.97
CA ASP A 399 13.51 11.85 -29.38
C ASP A 399 14.34 10.55 -29.23
N ILE A 400 14.43 9.80 -30.33
CA ILE A 400 15.11 8.50 -30.36
C ILE A 400 16.61 8.67 -30.15
N GLU A 401 17.23 9.75 -30.70
CA GLU A 401 18.67 9.99 -30.62
C GLU A 401 19.11 10.27 -29.18
N ARG A 402 18.32 11.07 -28.45
CA ARG A 402 18.61 11.43 -27.06
C ARG A 402 17.96 10.49 -26.04
N GLY A 403 17.18 9.50 -26.48
CA GLY A 403 16.48 8.56 -25.61
C GLY A 403 15.41 9.23 -24.76
N ARG A 404 14.73 10.29 -25.24
CA ARG A 404 13.79 11.06 -24.45
C ARG A 404 12.37 10.94 -24.97
N LEU A 405 11.42 10.80 -24.03
CA LEU A 405 9.99 10.82 -24.33
C LEU A 405 9.33 11.96 -23.57
N ARG A 406 8.69 12.87 -24.29
CA ARG A 406 7.78 13.83 -23.69
C ARG A 406 6.36 13.33 -23.77
N LEU A 407 5.64 13.52 -22.66
CA LEU A 407 4.28 13.05 -22.51
C LEU A 407 3.37 14.24 -22.22
N ARG A 408 2.11 14.11 -22.59
CA ARG A 408 1.02 14.96 -22.12
C ARG A 408 -0.02 14.10 -21.42
N LEU A 409 -0.78 14.66 -20.48
CA LEU A 409 -1.91 13.97 -19.90
C LEU A 409 -2.98 13.79 -20.99
N ALA A 410 -3.48 12.58 -21.15
CA ALA A 410 -4.55 12.31 -22.11
C ALA A 410 -5.84 12.98 -21.61
N ASP A 411 -6.61 13.55 -22.54
CA ASP A 411 -7.93 14.11 -22.23
C ASP A 411 -8.84 12.96 -21.75
N SER A 412 -9.39 13.13 -20.57
CA SER A 412 -10.29 12.15 -19.96
C SER A 412 -11.67 12.19 -20.63
N GLY A 413 -11.76 11.47 -21.76
CA GLY A 413 -13.02 10.90 -22.20
C GLY A 413 -13.00 9.44 -21.73
N ASP A 414 -13.85 9.10 -20.75
CA ASP A 414 -14.07 7.74 -20.26
C ASP A 414 -12.85 6.97 -19.70
N VAL A 415 -12.42 7.30 -18.49
CA VAL A 415 -12.19 6.38 -17.36
C VAL A 415 -12.00 7.26 -16.12
N SER A 416 -12.88 7.17 -15.15
CA SER A 416 -12.68 7.76 -13.82
C SER A 416 -11.51 7.02 -13.14
N LEU A 417 -10.30 7.51 -13.38
CA LEU A 417 -9.15 7.16 -12.57
C LEU A 417 -9.46 7.65 -11.16
N GLY A 418 -9.59 6.72 -10.23
CA GLY A 418 -10.00 7.00 -8.86
C GLY A 418 -9.17 8.13 -8.27
N LYS A 419 -9.76 9.33 -8.21
CA LYS A 419 -9.20 10.42 -7.42
C LYS A 419 -9.23 9.94 -5.98
N ARG A 420 -8.06 9.83 -5.37
CA ARG A 420 -7.97 9.61 -3.92
C ARG A 420 -8.83 10.66 -3.22
N PRO A 421 -9.64 10.29 -2.21
CA PRO A 421 -10.35 11.28 -1.42
C PRO A 421 -9.35 12.30 -0.90
N LYS A 422 -9.63 13.59 -1.06
CA LYS A 422 -8.87 14.67 -0.45
C LYS A 422 -9.05 14.55 1.07
N THR A 423 -8.14 13.89 1.74
CA THR A 423 -8.02 13.97 3.19
C THR A 423 -7.20 15.24 3.47
N GLU A 424 -7.89 16.32 3.77
CA GLU A 424 -7.29 17.55 4.29
C GLU A 424 -6.64 17.24 5.63
N VAL A 425 -5.32 17.23 5.65
CA VAL A 425 -4.57 17.35 6.90
C VAL A 425 -4.71 18.81 7.29
N SER A 426 -5.56 19.09 8.29
CA SER A 426 -5.72 20.41 8.87
C SER A 426 -4.34 20.96 9.29
N GLU A 427 -3.98 22.11 8.72
CA GLU A 427 -2.86 22.94 9.18
C GLU A 427 -3.29 23.70 10.45
N GLU A 428 -3.36 23.01 11.58
CA GLU A 428 -3.48 23.69 12.89
C GLU A 428 -2.46 23.11 13.84
N ALA A 429 -1.37 23.82 14.03
CA ALA A 429 -0.62 24.02 15.27
C ALA A 429 0.82 24.54 15.02
N THR A 430 0.98 25.78 14.59
CA THR A 430 2.21 26.55 14.90
C THR A 430 1.86 28.04 15.07
N ALA A 431 1.26 28.36 16.18
CA ALA A 431 1.25 29.71 16.72
C ALA A 431 1.50 29.62 18.24
N GLY A 432 2.73 29.30 18.61
CA GLY A 432 3.23 29.42 19.98
C GLY A 432 4.06 30.68 20.13
N GLY A 433 3.44 31.74 20.63
CA GLY A 433 4.03 33.06 20.79
C GLY A 433 5.28 33.08 21.68
N HIS A 434 6.31 33.71 21.19
CA HIS A 434 7.46 34.17 21.96
C HIS A 434 7.06 35.42 22.78
N THR A 435 6.72 35.23 24.04
CA THR A 435 6.72 36.33 25.02
C THR A 435 8.13 36.50 25.58
N LYS A 436 8.78 37.58 25.15
CA LYS A 436 10.00 38.11 25.78
C LYS A 436 9.69 38.53 27.20
N ARG A 437 10.37 37.96 28.21
CA ARG A 437 10.46 38.53 29.55
C ARG A 437 11.57 39.56 29.60
N PRO A 438 11.35 40.77 30.23
CA PRO A 438 12.40 41.73 30.39
C PRO A 438 13.31 41.34 31.55
N ARG A 439 14.62 41.64 31.41
CA ARG A 439 15.63 41.58 32.45
C ARG A 439 15.36 42.65 33.51
N LYS A 440 15.41 42.27 34.76
CA LYS A 440 15.94 43.06 35.87
C LYS A 440 16.99 42.23 36.58
#